data_7e8718711b28a9b7acd9376402431e62
#
_entry.id   7e8718711b28a9b7acd9376402431e62
#
_cell.length_a   1.000
_cell.length_b   1.000
_cell.length_c   1.000
_cell.angle_alpha   90.00
_cell.angle_beta   90.00
_cell.angle_gamma   90.00
#
_symmetry.space_group_name_H-M   'P 1'
#
loop_
_entity.id
_entity.type
_entity.pdbx_description
1 polymer ?
#
loop_
_entity_poly.entity_id
_entity_poly.type
_entity_poly.pdbx_seq_one_letter_code
_entity_poly.pdbx_strand_id
1 'polypeptide(L)'
;MKRLAIVMLLLSAFMSLSVDLKAQSETKELIVVLNKNYTYEDPRWGSPVELKRGEAISVYDKTGASYEYWPYPAADVAIPKKVAHVPGTVKGERCLIVTTNGLRLLEKPSAQSPYYCYNADSGASVAHNQFVSDKARPATDDWGLQADWQPYTYSKGTRLPYKGKQGNFYKTEIDGKEFYISAKQCQLK
;
A
#
# COMPACT_ATOMS: atom_id res chain seq x y z
N MET A 1 -15.19 -61.98 -3.01
CA MET A 1 -15.93 -60.94 -2.29
C MET A 1 -15.11 -60.14 -1.28
N LYS A 2 -13.90 -60.53 -0.86
CA LYS A 2 -13.05 -59.74 0.10
C LYS A 2 -12.21 -58.63 -0.54
N ARG A 3 -12.01 -58.60 -1.86
CA ARG A 3 -11.21 -57.56 -2.55
C ARG A 3 -11.97 -56.30 -2.93
N LEU A 4 -13.31 -56.37 -2.96
CA LEU A 4 -14.14 -55.20 -3.29
C LEU A 4 -14.31 -54.23 -2.10
N ALA A 5 -14.25 -54.75 -0.88
CA ALA A 5 -14.41 -53.95 0.33
C ALA A 5 -13.18 -53.02 0.64
N ILE A 6 -11.97 -53.44 0.22
CA ILE A 6 -10.73 -52.70 0.45
C ILE A 6 -10.64 -51.48 -0.50
N VAL A 7 -11.15 -51.60 -1.72
CA VAL A 7 -11.15 -50.52 -2.70
C VAL A 7 -12.13 -49.39 -2.30
N MET A 8 -13.27 -49.74 -1.71
CA MET A 8 -14.23 -48.73 -1.22
C MET A 8 -13.74 -47.99 0.03
N LEU A 9 -12.95 -48.64 0.88
CA LEU A 9 -12.38 -47.97 2.07
C LEU A 9 -11.27 -46.99 1.73
N LEU A 10 -10.52 -47.23 0.64
CA LEU A 10 -9.49 -46.32 0.15
C LEU A 10 -10.08 -45.11 -0.59
N LEU A 11 -11.23 -45.25 -1.27
CA LEU A 11 -11.92 -44.12 -1.90
C LEU A 11 -12.57 -43.20 -0.89
N SER A 12 -13.06 -43.68 0.25
CA SER A 12 -13.64 -42.81 1.30
C SER A 12 -12.59 -42.04 2.08
N ALA A 13 -11.36 -42.54 2.18
CA ALA A 13 -10.24 -41.81 2.80
C ALA A 13 -9.69 -40.71 1.91
N PHE A 14 -9.84 -40.80 0.59
CA PHE A 14 -9.43 -39.72 -0.34
C PHE A 14 -10.44 -38.58 -0.46
N MET A 15 -11.71 -38.77 -0.13
CA MET A 15 -12.72 -37.72 -0.16
C MET A 15 -12.75 -36.86 1.10
N SER A 16 -12.12 -37.30 2.18
CA SER A 16 -12.04 -36.49 3.42
C SER A 16 -10.80 -35.58 3.51
N LEU A 17 -9.88 -35.66 2.53
CA LEU A 17 -8.68 -34.81 2.47
C LEU A 17 -8.81 -33.61 1.52
N SER A 18 -9.98 -33.40 0.92
CA SER A 18 -10.22 -32.28 -0.01
C SER A 18 -11.06 -31.16 0.58
N VAL A 19 -11.21 -31.10 1.90
CA VAL A 19 -11.97 -30.03 2.55
C VAL A 19 -11.09 -29.42 3.62
N ASP A 20 -10.15 -28.56 3.23
CA ASP A 20 -9.70 -27.38 3.97
C ASP A 20 -8.60 -26.60 3.23
N LEU A 21 -8.65 -26.58 1.88
CA LEU A 21 -8.08 -25.44 1.16
C LEU A 21 -9.13 -24.33 1.10
N LYS A 22 -9.69 -23.96 2.22
CA LYS A 22 -10.30 -22.63 2.36
C LYS A 22 -9.19 -21.65 2.16
N ALA A 23 -9.30 -20.91 1.06
CA ALA A 23 -8.49 -19.76 0.70
C ALA A 23 -7.94 -19.10 1.97
N GLN A 24 -6.64 -19.23 2.22
CA GLN A 24 -5.93 -18.23 2.97
C GLN A 24 -6.18 -16.94 2.19
N SER A 25 -7.10 -16.13 2.69
CA SER A 25 -7.31 -14.77 2.23
C SER A 25 -5.94 -14.13 2.30
N GLU A 26 -5.30 -13.94 1.14
CA GLU A 26 -4.07 -13.19 1.06
C GLU A 26 -4.38 -11.83 1.68
N THR A 27 -3.96 -11.64 2.91
CA THR A 27 -4.04 -10.36 3.61
C THR A 27 -3.13 -9.41 2.85
N LYS A 28 -3.75 -8.52 2.06
CA LYS A 28 -3.03 -7.57 1.25
C LYS A 28 -2.66 -6.38 2.11
N GLU A 29 -1.38 -6.10 2.22
CA GLU A 29 -0.89 -4.86 2.80
C GLU A 29 -1.26 -3.68 1.89
N LEU A 30 -1.81 -2.63 2.47
CA LEU A 30 -2.24 -1.41 1.80
C LEU A 30 -1.78 -0.19 2.57
N ILE A 31 -1.48 0.88 1.84
CA ILE A 31 -1.38 2.21 2.44
C ILE A 31 -2.75 2.87 2.36
N VAL A 32 -3.25 3.38 3.47
CA VAL A 32 -4.49 4.16 3.55
C VAL A 32 -4.21 5.53 4.15
N VAL A 33 -5.01 6.52 3.76
CA VAL A 33 -4.92 7.89 4.27
C VAL A 33 -6.16 8.18 5.10
N LEU A 34 -5.97 8.79 6.26
CA LEU A 34 -7.06 9.12 7.16
C LEU A 34 -7.87 10.32 6.66
N ASN A 35 -9.20 10.15 6.61
CA ASN A 35 -10.14 11.21 6.21
C ASN A 35 -10.40 12.22 7.33
N LYS A 36 -10.15 11.81 8.56
CA LYS A 36 -10.34 12.59 9.79
C LYS A 36 -9.41 12.08 10.88
N ASN A 37 -9.24 12.87 11.94
CA ASN A 37 -8.56 12.39 13.14
C ASN A 37 -9.24 11.14 13.70
N TYR A 38 -8.43 10.17 14.10
CA TYR A 38 -8.88 8.92 14.67
C TYR A 38 -8.05 8.60 15.91
N THR A 39 -8.71 8.42 17.03
CA THR A 39 -8.05 8.05 18.28
C THR A 39 -8.35 6.58 18.59
N TYR A 40 -7.31 5.84 18.94
CA TYR A 40 -7.43 4.48 19.48
C TYR A 40 -6.68 4.38 20.80
N GLU A 41 -7.04 3.42 21.62
CA GLU A 41 -6.31 3.09 22.85
C GLU A 41 -5.18 2.12 22.50
N ASP A 42 -3.93 2.47 22.85
CA ASP A 42 -2.79 1.56 22.64
C ASP A 42 -3.01 0.30 23.49
N PRO A 43 -3.14 -0.87 22.86
CA PRO A 43 -3.45 -2.10 23.59
C PRO A 43 -2.44 -2.50 24.66
N ARG A 44 -1.23 -1.94 24.63
CA ARG A 44 -0.15 -2.25 25.57
C ARG A 44 -0.13 -1.35 26.79
N TRP A 45 -0.44 -0.08 26.58
CA TRP A 45 -0.26 0.95 27.60
C TRP A 45 -1.57 1.56 28.07
N GLY A 46 -2.70 1.24 27.39
CA GLY A 46 -3.99 1.84 27.67
C GLY A 46 -4.02 3.37 27.45
N SER A 47 -3.01 3.92 26.76
CA SER A 47 -2.96 5.34 26.49
C SER A 47 -3.58 5.68 25.13
N PRO A 48 -4.29 6.82 25.01
CA PRO A 48 -4.84 7.24 23.74
C PRO A 48 -3.75 7.66 22.76
N VAL A 49 -3.80 7.12 21.53
CA VAL A 49 -2.95 7.51 20.41
C VAL A 49 -3.83 8.15 19.35
N GLU A 50 -3.48 9.35 18.93
CA GLU A 50 -4.18 10.08 17.87
C GLU A 50 -3.44 9.95 16.54
N LEU A 51 -4.15 9.41 15.54
CA LEU A 51 -3.76 9.49 14.13
C LEU A 51 -4.46 10.70 13.51
N LYS A 52 -3.70 11.54 12.80
CA LYS A 52 -4.21 12.80 12.26
C LYS A 52 -4.82 12.63 10.88
N ARG A 53 -5.78 13.48 10.55
CA ARG A 53 -6.30 13.60 9.19
C ARG A 53 -5.16 13.85 8.20
N GLY A 54 -5.15 13.09 7.09
CA GLY A 54 -4.10 13.16 6.07
C GLY A 54 -2.90 12.27 6.35
N GLU A 55 -2.81 11.66 7.52
CA GLU A 55 -1.76 10.71 7.85
C GLU A 55 -1.92 9.42 7.04
N ALA A 56 -0.81 8.96 6.45
CA ALA A 56 -0.74 7.70 5.73
C ALA A 56 -0.24 6.60 6.67
N ILE A 57 -0.97 5.50 6.72
CA ILE A 57 -0.62 4.33 7.54
C ILE A 57 -0.63 3.05 6.69
N SER A 58 0.27 2.12 6.99
CA SER A 58 0.23 0.78 6.43
C SER A 58 -0.74 -0.09 7.22
N VAL A 59 -1.64 -0.76 6.50
CA VAL A 59 -2.69 -1.60 7.08
C VAL A 59 -2.86 -2.88 6.28
N TYR A 60 -3.46 -3.89 6.89
CA TYR A 60 -3.88 -5.10 6.20
C TYR A 60 -5.38 -5.04 5.90
N ASP A 61 -5.74 -5.28 4.63
CA ASP A 61 -7.15 -5.38 4.24
C ASP A 61 -7.66 -6.78 4.52
N LYS A 62 -8.45 -6.90 5.57
CA LYS A 62 -9.22 -8.11 5.87
C LYS A 62 -10.67 -7.93 5.43
N THR A 63 -11.37 -9.05 5.26
CA THR A 63 -12.81 -9.05 5.03
C THR A 63 -13.52 -8.41 6.22
N GLY A 64 -14.27 -7.31 5.98
CA GLY A 64 -15.03 -6.61 7.01
C GLY A 64 -15.03 -5.09 6.90
N ALA A 65 -15.50 -4.44 7.94
CA ALA A 65 -15.69 -2.98 8.00
C ALA A 65 -14.44 -2.21 8.45
N SER A 66 -13.36 -2.90 8.81
CA SER A 66 -12.14 -2.30 9.33
C SER A 66 -10.91 -2.83 8.61
N TYR A 67 -9.88 -2.00 8.57
CA TYR A 67 -8.50 -2.42 8.29
C TYR A 67 -7.87 -2.88 9.60
N GLU A 68 -6.85 -3.75 9.51
CA GLU A 68 -6.00 -4.12 10.62
C GLU A 68 -4.71 -3.29 10.56
N TYR A 69 -4.45 -2.52 11.59
CA TYR A 69 -3.28 -1.66 11.72
C TYR A 69 -2.36 -2.20 12.81
N TRP A 70 -1.07 -2.32 12.49
CA TRP A 70 -0.06 -2.80 13.42
C TRP A 70 0.96 -1.69 13.71
N PRO A 71 0.69 -0.81 14.68
CA PRO A 71 1.70 0.13 15.14
C PRO A 71 2.84 -0.63 15.83
N TYR A 72 4.08 -0.38 15.42
CA TYR A 72 5.24 -0.97 16.09
C TYR A 72 5.35 -0.47 17.56
N PRO A 73 5.69 -1.31 18.56
CA PRO A 73 5.97 -2.74 18.54
C PRO A 73 4.74 -3.61 18.86
N ALA A 74 3.93 -3.89 17.86
CA ALA A 74 2.87 -4.87 17.76
C ALA A 74 1.66 -4.77 18.72
N ALA A 75 0.55 -4.34 18.15
CA ALA A 75 -0.79 -4.65 18.64
C ALA A 75 -1.78 -4.48 17.48
N ASP A 76 -2.74 -5.38 17.34
CA ASP A 76 -3.78 -5.29 16.33
C ASP A 76 -4.75 -4.16 16.68
N VAL A 77 -4.79 -3.13 15.86
CA VAL A 77 -5.74 -2.03 15.99
C VAL A 77 -6.69 -2.05 14.80
N ALA A 78 -7.98 -2.04 15.06
CA ALA A 78 -9.00 -1.98 14.02
C ALA A 78 -9.26 -0.53 13.59
N ILE A 79 -8.84 -0.15 12.38
CA ILE A 79 -9.16 1.15 11.80
C ILE A 79 -10.41 1.03 10.92
N PRO A 80 -11.54 1.65 11.28
CA PRO A 80 -12.75 1.57 10.47
C PRO A 80 -12.53 2.09 9.05
N LYS A 81 -12.94 1.35 8.02
CA LYS A 81 -12.78 1.76 6.60
C LYS A 81 -13.45 3.09 6.27
N LYS A 82 -14.46 3.51 7.04
CA LYS A 82 -15.12 4.82 6.91
C LYS A 82 -14.25 6.02 7.33
N VAL A 83 -13.17 5.81 8.10
CA VAL A 83 -12.28 6.89 8.57
C VAL A 83 -10.98 6.97 7.77
N ALA A 84 -10.76 6.04 6.85
CA ALA A 84 -9.59 6.00 5.99
C ALA A 84 -9.98 5.59 4.58
N HIS A 85 -9.16 5.95 3.58
CA HIS A 85 -9.36 5.55 2.19
C HIS A 85 -8.02 5.15 1.58
N VAL A 86 -8.07 4.25 0.61
CA VAL A 86 -6.90 3.97 -0.23
C VAL A 86 -6.67 5.19 -1.12
N PRO A 87 -5.47 5.79 -1.15
CA PRO A 87 -5.16 6.92 -2.01
C PRO A 87 -5.63 6.67 -3.46
N GLY A 88 -6.31 7.64 -4.04
CA GLY A 88 -6.85 7.52 -5.40
C GLY A 88 -8.23 6.85 -5.55
N THR A 89 -8.96 6.59 -4.47
CA THR A 89 -10.30 5.99 -4.51
C THR A 89 -11.46 6.99 -4.37
N VAL A 90 -11.28 8.24 -4.77
CA VAL A 90 -12.37 9.24 -4.70
C VAL A 90 -13.44 8.89 -5.76
N LYS A 91 -14.65 8.60 -5.30
CA LYS A 91 -15.80 8.33 -6.18
C LYS A 91 -16.20 9.61 -6.94
N GLY A 92 -16.24 9.54 -8.26
CA GLY A 92 -16.82 10.60 -9.12
C GLY A 92 -15.82 11.57 -9.73
N GLU A 93 -14.56 11.60 -9.33
CA GLU A 93 -13.52 12.40 -9.98
C GLU A 93 -12.78 11.62 -11.06
N ARG A 94 -12.29 12.34 -12.08
CA ARG A 94 -11.39 11.75 -13.07
C ARG A 94 -10.19 11.15 -12.37
N CYS A 95 -9.92 9.89 -12.65
CA CYS A 95 -8.80 9.18 -12.02
C CYS A 95 -7.89 8.54 -13.07
N LEU A 96 -6.65 8.35 -12.68
CA LEU A 96 -5.66 7.60 -13.44
C LEU A 96 -5.64 6.17 -12.91
N ILE A 97 -5.78 5.19 -13.80
CA ILE A 97 -5.62 3.78 -13.44
C ILE A 97 -4.23 3.35 -13.90
N VAL A 98 -3.43 2.88 -12.97
CA VAL A 98 -2.10 2.32 -13.25
C VAL A 98 -2.25 1.03 -14.06
N THR A 99 -1.58 0.94 -15.20
CA THR A 99 -1.68 -0.18 -16.15
C THR A 99 -0.53 -1.18 -16.04
N THR A 100 0.57 -0.79 -15.39
CA THR A 100 1.76 -1.63 -15.20
C THR A 100 2.21 -1.60 -13.73
N ASN A 101 2.90 -2.62 -13.28
CA ASN A 101 3.54 -2.59 -11.95
C ASN A 101 4.77 -1.70 -11.95
N GLY A 102 5.14 -1.20 -10.77
CA GLY A 102 6.35 -0.41 -10.59
C GLY A 102 6.26 1.03 -11.11
N LEU A 103 5.05 1.62 -11.18
CA LEU A 103 4.88 3.04 -11.47
C LEU A 103 5.57 3.88 -10.39
N ARG A 104 6.49 4.76 -10.81
CA ARG A 104 7.20 5.69 -9.92
C ARG A 104 6.56 7.07 -9.93
N LEU A 105 6.69 7.77 -8.81
CA LEU A 105 6.28 9.17 -8.65
C LEU A 105 7.44 10.10 -8.97
N LEU A 106 7.34 10.89 -10.01
CA LEU A 106 8.40 11.76 -10.51
C LEU A 106 8.23 13.18 -9.96
N GLU A 107 9.34 13.88 -9.70
CA GLU A 107 9.37 15.28 -9.28
C GLU A 107 8.94 16.22 -10.41
N LYS A 108 9.33 15.92 -11.64
CA LYS A 108 9.12 16.75 -12.84
C LYS A 108 8.59 15.89 -13.99
N PRO A 109 7.92 16.48 -15.00
CA PRO A 109 7.39 15.75 -16.16
C PRO A 109 8.52 15.36 -17.16
N SER A 110 9.47 14.57 -16.70
CA SER A 110 10.62 14.09 -17.45
C SER A 110 10.94 12.65 -17.09
N ALA A 111 11.34 11.84 -18.07
CA ALA A 111 11.76 10.45 -17.84
C ALA A 111 13.07 10.34 -17.03
N GLN A 112 13.89 11.39 -17.00
CA GLN A 112 15.12 11.47 -16.22
C GLN A 112 14.93 12.20 -14.89
N SER A 113 13.68 12.53 -14.54
CA SER A 113 13.38 13.20 -13.27
C SER A 113 13.75 12.34 -12.07
N PRO A 114 14.21 12.96 -10.97
CA PRO A 114 14.19 12.31 -9.67
C PRO A 114 12.80 11.75 -9.36
N TYR A 115 12.77 10.66 -8.63
CA TYR A 115 11.53 10.00 -8.21
C TYR A 115 11.48 9.87 -6.69
N TYR A 116 10.27 9.78 -6.15
CA TYR A 116 10.02 9.78 -4.73
C TYR A 116 10.43 8.46 -4.10
N CYS A 117 11.26 8.52 -3.06
CA CYS A 117 11.79 7.36 -2.35
C CYS A 117 11.59 7.51 -0.85
N TYR A 118 11.63 6.40 -0.15
CA TYR A 118 11.79 6.34 1.30
C TYR A 118 13.14 5.69 1.65
N ASN A 119 13.68 6.06 2.82
CA ASN A 119 14.88 5.40 3.35
C ASN A 119 14.47 4.14 4.11
N ALA A 120 14.82 2.96 3.57
CA ALA A 120 14.52 1.68 4.19
C ALA A 120 15.42 1.38 5.41
N ASP A 121 16.63 1.96 5.46
CA ASP A 121 17.62 1.71 6.53
C ASP A 121 17.39 2.55 7.79
N SER A 122 16.55 3.57 7.74
CA SER A 122 16.50 4.58 8.80
C SER A 122 16.11 4.05 10.17
N GLY A 123 15.56 2.82 10.29
CA GLY A 123 15.10 2.25 11.57
C GLY A 123 14.13 3.18 12.33
N ALA A 124 13.88 4.36 11.76
CA ALA A 124 13.02 5.37 12.33
C ALA A 124 11.55 5.02 12.07
N SER A 125 10.71 5.28 13.06
CA SER A 125 9.26 5.09 12.96
C SER A 125 8.58 6.03 11.94
N VAL A 126 9.32 6.98 11.40
CA VAL A 126 8.88 7.91 10.35
C VAL A 126 9.80 7.73 9.16
N ALA A 127 9.24 7.28 8.05
CA ALA A 127 9.99 7.13 6.81
C ALA A 127 10.46 8.51 6.32
N HIS A 128 11.76 8.66 6.17
CA HIS A 128 12.36 9.84 5.56
C HIS A 128 12.19 9.74 4.06
N ASN A 129 11.40 10.64 3.50
CA ASN A 129 10.98 10.60 2.12
C ASN A 129 11.56 11.76 1.34
N GLN A 130 12.29 11.50 0.27
CA GLN A 130 12.81 12.55 -0.62
C GLN A 130 12.79 12.12 -2.08
N PHE A 131 13.03 13.09 -2.97
CA PHE A 131 13.27 12.80 -4.38
C PHE A 131 14.73 12.39 -4.60
N VAL A 132 14.91 11.22 -5.21
CA VAL A 132 16.22 10.63 -5.48
C VAL A 132 16.39 10.38 -6.98
N SER A 133 17.56 10.67 -7.50
CA SER A 133 17.94 10.38 -8.87
C SER A 133 18.82 9.12 -8.94
N ASP A 134 18.59 8.24 -9.91
CA ASP A 134 19.48 7.10 -10.16
C ASP A 134 20.94 7.52 -10.42
N LYS A 135 21.16 8.76 -10.92
CA LYS A 135 22.49 9.30 -11.23
C LYS A 135 23.21 9.89 -10.02
N ALA A 136 22.49 10.23 -8.98
CA ALA A 136 23.02 10.90 -7.79
C ALA A 136 22.24 10.45 -6.57
N ARG A 137 22.46 9.20 -6.12
CA ARG A 137 21.90 8.68 -4.89
C ARG A 137 22.71 9.19 -3.71
N PRO A 138 22.13 9.95 -2.78
CA PRO A 138 22.80 10.29 -1.54
C PRO A 138 23.12 9.03 -0.72
N ALA A 139 24.32 8.97 -0.13
CA ALA A 139 24.68 7.89 0.77
C ALA A 139 24.01 8.00 2.13
N THR A 140 23.54 9.20 2.47
CA THR A 140 22.83 9.49 3.70
C THR A 140 21.52 10.22 3.39
N ASP A 141 20.57 10.15 4.33
CA ASP A 141 19.38 10.97 4.29
C ASP A 141 19.65 12.39 4.82
N ASP A 142 18.62 13.23 4.88
CA ASP A 142 18.70 14.62 5.36
C ASP A 142 19.13 14.75 6.83
N TRP A 143 19.13 13.65 7.58
CA TRP A 143 19.55 13.59 8.98
C TRP A 143 20.94 12.99 9.14
N GLY A 144 21.63 12.69 8.02
CA GLY A 144 22.98 12.13 8.01
C GLY A 144 23.03 10.62 8.35
N LEU A 145 21.87 9.94 8.37
CA LEU A 145 21.82 8.49 8.56
C LEU A 145 22.10 7.78 7.24
N GLN A 146 22.74 6.62 7.29
CA GLN A 146 22.93 5.77 6.12
C GLN A 146 21.60 5.51 5.44
N ALA A 147 21.57 5.59 4.12
CA ALA A 147 20.33 5.50 3.36
C ALA A 147 20.33 4.36 2.36
N ASP A 148 19.31 3.50 2.48
CA ASP A 148 18.87 2.57 1.44
C ASP A 148 17.58 3.13 0.81
N TRP A 149 17.74 3.89 -0.29
CA TRP A 149 16.62 4.54 -0.97
C TRP A 149 15.80 3.56 -1.78
N GLN A 150 14.60 3.31 -1.34
CA GLN A 150 13.61 2.48 -2.02
C GLN A 150 12.54 3.36 -2.69
N PRO A 151 12.22 3.15 -3.98
CA PRO A 151 11.22 3.95 -4.67
C PRO A 151 9.81 3.62 -4.16
N TYR A 152 8.99 4.64 -3.94
CA TYR A 152 7.55 4.45 -3.86
C TYR A 152 7.04 4.01 -5.22
N THR A 153 6.42 2.83 -5.28
CA THR A 153 5.88 2.28 -6.52
C THR A 153 4.42 1.90 -6.35
N TYR A 154 3.67 2.06 -7.42
CA TYR A 154 2.28 1.63 -7.48
C TYR A 154 2.11 0.43 -8.40
N SER A 155 1.25 -0.47 -7.97
CA SER A 155 0.91 -1.69 -8.72
C SER A 155 -0.18 -1.40 -9.75
N LYS A 156 -0.26 -2.25 -10.76
CA LYS A 156 -1.34 -2.27 -11.74
C LYS A 156 -2.71 -2.32 -11.04
N GLY A 157 -3.64 -1.49 -11.52
CA GLY A 157 -4.99 -1.36 -10.97
C GLY A 157 -5.14 -0.26 -9.91
N THR A 158 -4.03 0.29 -9.37
CA THR A 158 -4.10 1.42 -8.45
C THR A 158 -4.76 2.62 -9.13
N ARG A 159 -5.62 3.32 -8.40
CA ARG A 159 -6.27 4.54 -8.84
C ARG A 159 -5.60 5.74 -8.18
N LEU A 160 -5.21 6.72 -9.00
CA LEU A 160 -4.58 7.96 -8.56
C LEU A 160 -5.42 9.15 -9.00
N PRO A 161 -5.50 10.24 -8.22
CA PRO A 161 -6.17 11.46 -8.62
C PRO A 161 -5.60 12.02 -9.92
N TYR A 162 -6.45 12.49 -10.83
CA TYR A 162 -6.01 13.20 -12.03
C TYR A 162 -6.08 14.71 -11.78
N LYS A 163 -4.94 15.38 -11.84
CA LYS A 163 -4.83 16.85 -11.65
C LYS A 163 -4.43 17.60 -12.92
N GLY A 164 -4.18 16.88 -14.00
CA GLY A 164 -3.80 17.50 -15.27
C GLY A 164 -2.84 16.66 -16.10
N LYS A 165 -2.40 17.22 -17.24
CA LYS A 165 -1.45 16.58 -18.15
C LYS A 165 -0.41 17.58 -18.61
N GLN A 166 0.86 17.16 -18.64
CA GLN A 166 1.96 17.94 -19.19
C GLN A 166 2.80 17.06 -20.11
N GLY A 167 2.69 17.28 -21.40
CA GLY A 167 3.32 16.43 -22.40
C GLY A 167 2.89 14.97 -22.29
N ASN A 168 3.85 14.08 -22.10
CA ASN A 168 3.63 12.63 -21.92
C ASN A 168 3.48 12.20 -20.46
N PHE A 169 3.19 13.15 -19.56
CA PHE A 169 3.05 12.89 -18.14
C PHE A 169 1.70 13.39 -17.63
N TYR A 170 1.10 12.63 -16.72
CA TYR A 170 -0.02 13.06 -15.92
C TYR A 170 0.47 13.65 -14.60
N LYS A 171 -0.23 14.68 -14.13
CA LYS A 171 -0.07 15.26 -12.81
C LYS A 171 -1.04 14.58 -11.86
N THR A 172 -0.55 14.17 -10.71
CA THR A 172 -1.33 13.62 -9.60
C THR A 172 -0.96 14.32 -8.30
N GLU A 173 -1.81 14.21 -7.31
CA GLU A 173 -1.58 14.75 -5.97
C GLU A 173 -1.81 13.64 -4.95
N ILE A 174 -0.86 13.42 -4.07
CA ILE A 174 -0.92 12.42 -3.02
C ILE A 174 -0.47 13.12 -1.73
N ASP A 175 -1.32 13.10 -0.71
CA ASP A 175 -1.07 13.74 0.59
C ASP A 175 -0.66 15.23 0.49
N GLY A 176 -1.33 15.96 -0.43
CA GLY A 176 -1.08 17.38 -0.67
C GLY A 176 0.20 17.67 -1.45
N LYS A 177 0.96 16.65 -1.85
CA LYS A 177 2.17 16.79 -2.65
C LYS A 177 1.90 16.42 -4.11
N GLU A 178 2.37 17.25 -5.03
CA GLU A 178 2.22 17.03 -6.46
C GLU A 178 3.33 16.12 -7.00
N PHE A 179 2.93 15.22 -7.90
CA PHE A 179 3.82 14.29 -8.59
C PHE A 179 3.45 14.19 -10.07
N TYR A 180 4.42 13.76 -10.86
CA TYR A 180 4.22 13.40 -12.25
C TYR A 180 4.38 11.89 -12.44
N ILE A 181 3.57 11.32 -13.33
CA ILE A 181 3.61 9.90 -13.67
C ILE A 181 3.53 9.74 -15.19
N SER A 182 4.20 8.72 -15.72
CA SER A 182 4.20 8.47 -17.16
C SER A 182 2.81 8.14 -17.68
N ALA A 183 2.34 8.86 -18.69
CA ALA A 183 1.04 8.58 -19.33
C ALA A 183 1.02 7.21 -20.03
N LYS A 184 2.17 6.62 -20.34
CA LYS A 184 2.27 5.26 -20.89
C LYS A 184 1.93 4.18 -19.87
N GLN A 185 2.01 4.49 -18.59
CA GLN A 185 1.78 3.56 -17.48
C GLN A 185 0.42 3.76 -16.80
N CYS A 186 -0.41 4.65 -17.34
CA CYS A 186 -1.72 4.96 -16.77
C CYS A 186 -2.79 5.14 -17.85
N GLN A 187 -4.02 4.80 -17.49
CA GLN A 187 -5.21 5.10 -18.26
C GLN A 187 -6.05 6.12 -17.50
N LEU A 188 -6.45 7.21 -18.17
CA LEU A 188 -7.40 8.19 -17.62
C LEU A 188 -8.82 7.62 -17.74
N LYS A 189 -9.57 7.65 -16.64
CA LYS A 189 -10.99 7.29 -16.57
C LYS A 189 -11.82 8.43 -15.98
#